data_58e33d419ffc2c42867690b50a135832
#
_entry.id   58e33d419ffc2c42867690b50a135832
#
_cell.length_a   1.000
_cell.length_b   1.000
_cell.length_c   1.000
_cell.angle_alpha   90.00
_cell.angle_beta   90.00
_cell.angle_gamma   90.00
#
_symmetry.space_group_name_H-M   'P 1'
#
loop_
_entity.id
_entity.type
_entity.pdbx_description
1 polymer ?
#
loop_
_entity_poly.entity_id
_entity_poly.type
_entity_poly.pdbx_seq_one_letter_code
_entity_poly.pdbx_strand_id
1 'polypeptide(L)'
;EDTPPPPPPPPAPAVAEVLTVVEDDVKLDDVEIVSSEDDAASAQVEAYTPPAVVEEEEESSQQIFTVVETMPEFPGGQGALLQYLAKSIKYPVIAQENGIQGRVSCSFVVNKDGSIVDAEVIRGVDPSLDKEALRVINSMPKWSPGKQRGKPVRVKYTVPVTFRLQ
;
A
#
# COMPACT_ATOMS: atom_id res chain seq x y z
N GLU A 1 -10.03 0.73 48.27
CA GLU A 1 -9.25 0.69 47.00
C GLU A 1 -10.16 1.16 45.87
N ASP A 2 -10.12 2.48 45.71
CA ASP A 2 -10.91 3.14 44.67
C ASP A 2 -10.26 2.97 43.32
N THR A 3 -10.70 1.98 42.59
CA THR A 3 -10.42 1.95 41.17
C THR A 3 -11.20 3.08 40.51
N PRO A 4 -10.54 4.01 39.80
CA PRO A 4 -11.28 5.05 39.11
C PRO A 4 -12.18 4.44 38.07
N PRO A 5 -13.39 4.97 37.87
CA PRO A 5 -14.29 4.46 36.89
C PRO A 5 -13.66 4.56 35.50
N PRO A 6 -13.91 3.59 34.62
CA PRO A 6 -13.38 3.66 33.27
C PRO A 6 -13.88 4.90 32.56
N PRO A 7 -13.04 5.53 31.72
CA PRO A 7 -13.47 6.70 30.99
C PRO A 7 -14.69 6.36 30.13
N PRO A 8 -15.63 7.29 29.99
CA PRO A 8 -16.80 7.06 29.16
C PRO A 8 -16.35 6.76 27.73
N PRO A 9 -17.05 5.86 27.02
CA PRO A 9 -16.71 5.60 25.64
C PRO A 9 -16.83 6.89 24.82
N PRO A 10 -15.96 7.07 23.82
CA PRO A 10 -16.05 8.25 22.96
C PRO A 10 -17.45 8.29 22.34
N PRO A 11 -18.03 9.48 22.24
CA PRO A 11 -19.33 9.59 21.58
C PRO A 11 -19.21 8.99 20.18
N ALA A 12 -20.15 8.14 19.85
CA ALA A 12 -20.25 7.62 18.51
C ALA A 12 -20.24 8.79 17.53
N PRO A 13 -19.48 8.70 16.45
CA PRO A 13 -19.53 9.76 15.46
C PRO A 13 -21.00 9.97 15.12
N ALA A 14 -21.45 11.16 15.37
CA ALA A 14 -22.73 11.57 14.89
C ALA A 14 -22.65 11.38 13.38
N VAL A 15 -23.25 10.32 12.91
CA VAL A 15 -23.54 10.22 11.51
C VAL A 15 -24.47 11.39 11.29
N ALA A 16 -23.91 12.49 10.87
CA ALA A 16 -24.72 13.51 10.27
C ALA A 16 -25.34 12.81 9.08
N GLU A 17 -26.47 12.23 9.30
CA GLU A 17 -27.35 11.98 8.20
C GLU A 17 -27.70 13.31 7.63
N VAL A 18 -26.80 13.80 6.86
CA VAL A 18 -27.17 14.69 5.81
C VAL A 18 -27.83 13.81 4.77
N LEU A 19 -28.96 13.32 5.11
CA LEU A 19 -29.97 13.15 4.13
C LEU A 19 -30.35 14.54 3.71
N THR A 20 -29.49 15.14 2.95
CA THR A 20 -29.97 15.99 1.91
C THR A 20 -30.78 15.05 1.03
N VAL A 21 -31.98 14.83 1.43
CA VAL A 21 -32.98 14.62 0.44
C VAL A 21 -32.94 15.90 -0.37
N VAL A 22 -32.04 15.88 -1.34
CA VAL A 22 -32.30 16.72 -2.50
C VAL A 22 -33.61 16.16 -2.95
N GLU A 23 -34.66 16.78 -2.47
CA GLU A 23 -35.88 16.70 -3.21
C GLU A 23 -35.49 17.18 -4.58
N ASP A 24 -35.24 16.22 -5.40
CA ASP A 24 -35.28 16.41 -6.80
C ASP A 24 -36.70 16.79 -7.14
N ASP A 25 -37.04 17.98 -6.75
CA ASP A 25 -37.95 18.76 -7.54
C ASP A 25 -37.21 19.28 -8.76
N VAL A 26 -36.44 18.43 -9.32
CA VAL A 26 -36.26 18.50 -10.73
C VAL A 26 -37.61 18.06 -11.28
N LYS A 27 -38.50 18.99 -11.31
CA LYS A 27 -39.57 18.94 -12.24
C LYS A 27 -38.92 18.72 -13.59
N LEU A 28 -38.93 17.54 -14.03
CA LEU A 28 -38.77 17.19 -15.41
C LEU A 28 -40.05 17.64 -16.14
N ASP A 29 -40.45 18.84 -15.78
CA ASP A 29 -41.50 19.53 -16.52
C ASP A 29 -40.81 20.13 -17.71
N ASP A 30 -41.19 19.59 -18.81
CA ASP A 30 -40.83 20.10 -20.10
C ASP A 30 -39.37 19.87 -20.50
N VAL A 31 -38.95 18.67 -20.44
CA VAL A 31 -38.32 18.21 -21.65
C VAL A 31 -39.45 17.99 -22.65
N GLU A 32 -39.86 19.06 -23.27
CA GLU A 32 -40.41 18.91 -24.58
C GLU A 32 -39.43 18.06 -25.34
N ILE A 33 -39.74 16.81 -25.44
CA ILE A 33 -39.20 16.01 -26.49
C ILE A 33 -39.72 16.63 -27.74
N VAL A 34 -39.02 17.64 -28.20
CA VAL A 34 -39.11 17.99 -29.59
C VAL A 34 -38.57 16.74 -30.27
N SER A 35 -39.47 15.88 -30.61
CA SER A 35 -39.16 14.87 -31.59
C SER A 35 -38.92 15.63 -32.88
N SER A 36 -37.75 16.19 -33.01
CA SER A 36 -37.23 16.44 -34.30
C SER A 36 -36.96 15.06 -34.87
N GLU A 37 -37.91 14.61 -35.61
CA GLU A 37 -37.68 13.62 -36.62
C GLU A 37 -36.65 14.21 -37.54
N ASP A 38 -35.41 14.04 -37.15
CA ASP A 38 -34.34 14.19 -38.09
C ASP A 38 -33.19 13.37 -37.65
N ASP A 39 -33.02 12.41 -38.50
CA ASP A 39 -31.77 11.75 -38.71
C ASP A 39 -31.19 11.03 -37.50
N ALA A 40 -31.66 9.87 -37.42
CA ALA A 40 -30.81 8.74 -37.07
C ALA A 40 -29.64 8.62 -38.06
N ALA A 41 -28.95 9.70 -38.31
CA ALA A 41 -27.67 9.66 -38.93
C ALA A 41 -26.66 9.36 -37.83
N SER A 42 -26.18 8.14 -37.85
CA SER A 42 -25.02 7.69 -37.10
C SER A 42 -25.08 8.04 -35.61
N ALA A 43 -25.86 7.28 -34.87
CA ALA A 43 -25.48 7.01 -33.52
C ALA A 43 -24.12 6.31 -33.59
N GLN A 44 -23.07 7.08 -33.59
CA GLN A 44 -21.83 6.60 -33.05
C GLN A 44 -22.15 6.32 -31.60
N VAL A 45 -22.44 5.09 -31.34
CA VAL A 45 -22.33 4.56 -30.00
C VAL A 45 -20.85 4.61 -29.71
N GLU A 46 -20.35 5.78 -29.35
CA GLU A 46 -19.14 5.81 -28.60
C GLU A 46 -19.46 4.97 -27.37
N ALA A 47 -18.75 3.88 -27.28
CA ALA A 47 -18.80 3.06 -26.09
C ALA A 47 -18.38 3.94 -24.92
N TYR A 48 -19.36 4.57 -24.30
CA TYR A 48 -19.17 5.29 -23.05
C TYR A 48 -18.82 4.23 -22.00
N THR A 49 -17.54 4.09 -21.77
CA THR A 49 -17.04 3.38 -20.61
C THR A 49 -17.36 4.27 -19.43
N PRO A 50 -18.26 3.86 -18.53
CA PRO A 50 -18.59 4.70 -17.39
C PRO A 50 -17.32 4.96 -16.58
N PRO A 51 -17.04 6.20 -16.19
CA PRO A 51 -15.83 6.55 -15.45
C PRO A 51 -15.69 5.82 -14.11
N ALA A 52 -16.76 5.30 -13.57
CA ALA A 52 -16.77 4.57 -12.32
C ALA A 52 -15.89 3.31 -12.34
N VAL A 53 -15.75 2.63 -13.48
CA VAL A 53 -14.92 1.42 -13.59
C VAL A 53 -13.43 1.78 -13.55
N VAL A 54 -13.07 2.93 -14.09
CA VAL A 54 -11.69 3.40 -14.10
C VAL A 54 -11.27 3.85 -12.70
N GLU A 55 -12.16 4.48 -11.96
CA GLU A 55 -11.88 4.91 -10.58
C GLU A 55 -11.70 3.72 -9.65
N GLU A 56 -12.51 2.67 -9.78
CA GLU A 56 -12.35 1.45 -8.97
C GLU A 56 -11.04 0.72 -9.28
N GLU A 57 -10.60 0.71 -10.54
CA GLU A 57 -9.32 0.12 -10.90
C GLU A 57 -8.14 0.95 -10.41
N GLU A 58 -8.25 2.27 -10.41
CA GLU A 58 -7.22 3.16 -9.88
C GLU A 58 -7.14 3.10 -8.36
N GLU A 59 -8.26 3.09 -7.65
CA GLU A 59 -8.28 2.95 -6.20
C GLU A 59 -7.74 1.59 -5.76
N SER A 60 -8.14 0.51 -6.43
CA SER A 60 -7.61 -0.81 -6.14
C SER A 60 -6.12 -0.91 -6.46
N SER A 61 -5.64 -0.13 -7.42
CA SER A 61 -4.24 -0.12 -7.80
C SER A 61 -3.32 0.54 -6.77
N GLN A 62 -3.85 1.43 -5.94
CA GLN A 62 -3.11 2.12 -4.89
C GLN A 62 -3.23 1.42 -3.53
N GLN A 63 -4.17 0.50 -3.40
CA GLN A 63 -4.37 -0.22 -2.16
C GLN A 63 -3.16 -1.08 -1.82
N ILE A 64 -2.68 -0.95 -0.59
CA ILE A 64 -1.58 -1.75 -0.08
C ILE A 64 -2.15 -2.89 0.73
N PHE A 65 -1.81 -4.11 0.36
CA PHE A 65 -2.22 -5.32 1.07
C PHE A 65 -1.12 -5.78 2.01
N THR A 66 -1.50 -6.29 3.16
CA THR A 66 -0.58 -6.92 4.11
C THR A 66 -0.54 -8.43 3.93
N VAL A 67 -1.66 -9.01 3.55
CA VAL A 67 -1.79 -10.45 3.29
C VAL A 67 -2.51 -10.63 1.96
N VAL A 68 -1.93 -11.45 1.11
CA VAL A 68 -2.45 -11.76 -0.23
C VAL A 68 -2.34 -13.25 -0.50
N GLU A 69 -3.03 -13.72 -1.52
CA GLU A 69 -2.97 -15.14 -1.92
C GLU A 69 -1.56 -15.57 -2.31
N THR A 70 -0.86 -14.73 -3.05
CA THR A 70 0.54 -14.95 -3.42
C THR A 70 1.39 -13.82 -2.86
N MET A 71 2.23 -14.12 -1.89
CA MET A 71 3.14 -13.14 -1.30
C MET A 71 4.25 -12.74 -2.28
N PRO A 72 4.74 -11.49 -2.20
CA PRO A 72 5.90 -11.10 -3.00
C PRO A 72 7.12 -11.91 -2.59
N GLU A 73 7.98 -12.17 -3.56
CA GLU A 73 9.15 -13.01 -3.38
C GLU A 73 10.40 -12.38 -3.98
N PHE A 74 11.51 -12.49 -3.27
CA PHE A 74 12.80 -12.07 -3.77
C PHE A 74 13.26 -12.95 -4.94
N PRO A 75 13.92 -12.40 -5.97
CA PRO A 75 14.47 -13.22 -7.07
C PRO A 75 15.40 -14.31 -6.53
N GLY A 76 15.02 -15.56 -6.76
CA GLY A 76 15.75 -16.71 -6.23
C GLY A 76 15.23 -17.25 -4.90
N GLY A 77 14.15 -16.64 -4.35
CA GLY A 77 13.48 -17.06 -3.13
C GLY A 77 14.06 -16.47 -1.85
N GLN A 78 13.52 -16.91 -0.73
CA GLN A 78 13.91 -16.39 0.60
C GLN A 78 15.39 -16.67 0.94
N GLY A 79 15.93 -17.80 0.51
CA GLY A 79 17.34 -18.10 0.70
C GLY A 79 18.26 -17.11 -0.01
N ALA A 80 17.90 -16.74 -1.23
CA ALA A 80 18.63 -15.73 -2.00
C ALA A 80 18.55 -14.36 -1.34
N LEU A 81 17.42 -14.00 -0.76
CA LEU A 81 17.24 -12.78 0.01
C LEU A 81 18.20 -12.71 1.19
N LEU A 82 18.28 -13.77 1.98
CA LEU A 82 19.18 -13.82 3.14
C LEU A 82 20.65 -13.71 2.71
N GLN A 83 21.03 -14.37 1.62
CA GLN A 83 22.37 -14.26 1.06
C GLN A 83 22.68 -12.85 0.57
N TYR A 84 21.71 -12.25 -0.12
CA TYR A 84 21.85 -10.86 -0.59
C TYR A 84 22.06 -9.90 0.57
N LEU A 85 21.24 -10.02 1.60
CA LEU A 85 21.38 -9.19 2.81
C LEU A 85 22.76 -9.37 3.45
N ALA A 86 23.19 -10.61 3.62
CA ALA A 86 24.49 -10.91 4.22
C ALA A 86 25.67 -10.32 3.43
N LYS A 87 25.57 -10.31 2.10
CA LYS A 87 26.62 -9.75 1.23
C LYS A 87 26.56 -8.22 1.10
N SER A 88 25.36 -7.67 1.11
CA SER A 88 25.13 -6.25 0.83
C SER A 88 25.27 -5.37 2.07
N ILE A 89 25.05 -5.95 3.26
CA ILE A 89 25.16 -5.23 4.51
C ILE A 89 26.61 -4.88 4.79
N LYS A 90 26.86 -3.59 4.97
CA LYS A 90 28.14 -3.08 5.45
C LYS A 90 27.95 -2.64 6.90
N TYR A 91 28.69 -3.27 7.78
CA TYR A 91 28.60 -2.91 9.19
C TYR A 91 29.12 -1.48 9.39
N PRO A 92 28.31 -0.55 9.92
CA PRO A 92 28.80 0.80 10.16
C PRO A 92 29.95 0.83 11.16
N VAL A 93 30.99 1.60 10.87
CA VAL A 93 32.19 1.67 11.74
C VAL A 93 31.82 2.15 13.14
N ILE A 94 30.90 3.10 13.25
CA ILE A 94 30.42 3.63 14.53
C ILE A 94 29.80 2.51 15.36
N ALA A 95 28.99 1.67 14.74
CA ALA A 95 28.37 0.54 15.42
C ALA A 95 29.39 -0.53 15.82
N GLN A 96 30.40 -0.78 15.01
CA GLN A 96 31.49 -1.69 15.35
C GLN A 96 32.29 -1.20 16.54
N GLU A 97 32.64 0.07 16.54
CA GLU A 97 33.42 0.69 17.63
C GLU A 97 32.68 0.68 18.97
N ASN A 98 31.37 0.84 18.92
CA ASN A 98 30.52 0.86 20.11
C ASN A 98 29.98 -0.52 20.49
N GLY A 99 30.33 -1.56 19.73
CA GLY A 99 29.85 -2.92 20.01
C GLY A 99 28.35 -3.09 19.82
N ILE A 100 27.72 -2.28 18.95
CA ILE A 100 26.29 -2.31 18.71
C ILE A 100 25.95 -3.44 17.75
N GLN A 101 25.09 -4.33 18.19
CA GLN A 101 24.58 -5.42 17.37
C GLN A 101 23.10 -5.67 17.70
N GLY A 102 22.39 -6.31 16.81
CA GLY A 102 20.99 -6.60 17.00
C GLY A 102 20.25 -6.84 15.69
N ARG A 103 18.96 -6.91 15.79
CA ARG A 103 18.07 -7.14 14.65
C ARG A 103 17.24 -5.90 14.39
N VAL A 104 17.32 -5.41 13.17
CA VAL A 104 16.51 -4.30 12.69
C VAL A 104 15.37 -4.86 11.83
N SER A 105 14.14 -4.54 12.18
CA SER A 105 12.98 -4.93 11.37
C SER A 105 12.58 -3.76 10.49
N CYS A 106 12.60 -4.01 9.20
CA CYS A 106 12.23 -3.01 8.19
C CYS A 106 11.00 -3.46 7.43
N SER A 107 10.17 -2.53 7.07
CA SER A 107 9.06 -2.77 6.17
C SER A 107 9.21 -1.97 4.90
N PHE A 108 8.68 -2.48 3.83
CA PHE A 108 8.65 -1.83 2.54
C PHE A 108 7.46 -2.32 1.74
N VAL A 109 7.11 -1.60 0.71
CA VAL A 109 6.03 -1.98 -0.19
C VAL A 109 6.63 -2.47 -1.49
N VAL A 110 6.21 -3.66 -1.90
CA VAL A 110 6.52 -4.20 -3.23
C VAL A 110 5.41 -3.79 -4.18
N ASN A 111 5.76 -2.96 -5.15
CA ASN A 111 4.82 -2.50 -6.17
C ASN A 111 4.39 -3.62 -7.11
N LYS A 112 3.39 -3.34 -7.92
CA LYS A 112 2.90 -4.27 -8.95
C LYS A 112 3.97 -4.71 -9.95
N ASP A 113 4.95 -3.84 -10.20
CA ASP A 113 6.10 -4.13 -11.07
C ASP A 113 7.26 -4.81 -10.33
N GLY A 114 7.14 -5.01 -9.02
CA GLY A 114 8.17 -5.59 -8.19
C GLY A 114 9.17 -4.60 -7.59
N SER A 115 9.05 -3.32 -7.88
CA SER A 115 9.92 -2.31 -7.30
C SER A 115 9.62 -2.10 -5.82
N ILE A 116 10.65 -1.72 -5.06
CA ILE A 116 10.55 -1.49 -3.62
C ILE A 116 10.41 -0.01 -3.36
N VAL A 117 9.38 0.35 -2.61
CA VAL A 117 9.09 1.73 -2.22
C VAL A 117 8.70 1.78 -0.74
N ASP A 118 8.64 2.99 -0.19
CA ASP A 118 8.21 3.25 1.18
C ASP A 118 8.94 2.38 2.22
N ALA A 119 10.24 2.22 2.04
CA ALA A 119 11.07 1.50 3.00
C ALA A 119 11.18 2.30 4.31
N GLU A 120 10.85 1.64 5.41
CA GLU A 120 10.89 2.25 6.74
C GLU A 120 11.38 1.24 7.79
N VAL A 121 11.95 1.73 8.86
CA VAL A 121 12.33 0.91 10.01
C VAL A 121 11.17 0.86 10.98
N ILE A 122 10.64 -0.35 11.21
CA ILE A 122 9.58 -0.56 12.20
C ILE A 122 10.18 -0.68 13.60
N ARG A 123 11.26 -1.43 13.70
CA ARG A 123 11.94 -1.67 14.95
C ARG A 123 13.44 -1.61 14.74
N GLY A 124 14.04 -0.54 15.24
CA GLY A 124 15.48 -0.30 15.13
C GLY A 124 16.24 -0.69 16.38
N VAL A 125 17.56 -0.71 16.27
CA VAL A 125 18.48 -0.90 17.37
C VAL A 125 19.30 0.37 17.57
N ASP A 126 19.87 0.88 16.50
CA ASP A 126 20.70 2.08 16.51
C ASP A 126 20.55 2.82 15.19
N PRO A 127 20.56 4.16 15.19
CA PRO A 127 20.41 4.92 13.94
C PRO A 127 21.39 4.55 12.85
N SER A 128 22.61 4.18 13.17
CA SER A 128 23.60 3.75 12.19
C SER A 128 23.22 2.42 11.53
N LEU A 129 22.73 1.46 12.30
CA LEU A 129 22.26 0.17 11.77
C LEU A 129 20.97 0.35 10.97
N ASP A 130 20.06 1.17 11.45
CA ASP A 130 18.79 1.46 10.79
C ASP A 130 19.01 2.06 9.39
N LYS A 131 19.90 3.02 9.31
CA LYS A 131 20.27 3.68 8.06
C LYS A 131 20.88 2.70 7.06
N GLU A 132 21.76 1.83 7.53
CA GLU A 132 22.36 0.81 6.67
C GLU A 132 21.32 -0.20 6.18
N ALA A 133 20.41 -0.64 7.05
CA ALA A 133 19.33 -1.53 6.67
C ALA A 133 18.46 -0.93 5.56
N LEU A 134 18.07 0.33 5.69
CA LEU A 134 17.31 1.04 4.67
C LEU A 134 18.09 1.16 3.35
N ARG A 135 19.38 1.44 3.43
CA ARG A 135 20.22 1.51 2.23
C ARG A 135 20.21 0.19 1.46
N VAL A 136 20.37 -0.91 2.17
CA VAL A 136 20.37 -2.24 1.57
C VAL A 136 19.02 -2.57 0.94
N ILE A 137 17.94 -2.28 1.64
CA ILE A 137 16.59 -2.52 1.13
C ILE A 137 16.34 -1.71 -0.16
N ASN A 138 16.71 -0.44 -0.17
CA ASN A 138 16.53 0.40 -1.35
C ASN A 138 17.42 -0.02 -2.54
N SER A 139 18.49 -0.77 -2.29
CA SER A 139 19.37 -1.29 -3.33
C SER A 139 18.98 -2.66 -3.86
N MET A 140 17.95 -3.28 -3.32
CA MET A 140 17.49 -4.59 -3.76
C MET A 140 16.99 -4.56 -5.22
N PRO A 141 17.19 -5.67 -5.96
CA PRO A 141 16.59 -5.82 -7.28
C PRO A 141 15.08 -5.93 -7.20
N LYS A 142 14.43 -5.87 -8.34
CA LYS A 142 12.97 -6.03 -8.41
C LYS A 142 12.55 -7.40 -7.90
N TRP A 143 11.50 -7.40 -7.10
CA TRP A 143 10.87 -8.60 -6.58
C TRP A 143 9.80 -9.12 -7.52
N SER A 144 9.39 -10.37 -7.33
CA SER A 144 8.16 -10.86 -7.88
C SER A 144 7.00 -10.26 -7.09
N PRO A 145 6.08 -9.52 -7.72
CA PRO A 145 5.01 -8.86 -6.98
C PRO A 145 4.05 -9.88 -6.38
N GLY A 146 3.44 -9.51 -5.26
CA GLY A 146 2.34 -10.25 -4.70
C GLY A 146 1.13 -10.23 -5.62
N LYS A 147 0.32 -11.26 -5.57
CA LYS A 147 -0.88 -11.39 -6.41
C LYS A 147 -2.10 -11.66 -5.56
N GLN A 148 -3.19 -11.02 -5.94
CA GLN A 148 -4.50 -11.24 -5.40
C GLN A 148 -5.46 -11.49 -6.56
N ARG A 149 -6.16 -12.61 -6.53
CA ARG A 149 -7.06 -13.02 -7.62
C ARG A 149 -6.37 -13.05 -9.00
N GLY A 150 -5.10 -13.48 -9.03
CA GLY A 150 -4.31 -13.54 -10.25
C GLY A 150 -3.78 -12.21 -10.76
N LYS A 151 -4.07 -11.09 -10.10
CA LYS A 151 -3.60 -9.76 -10.46
C LYS A 151 -2.48 -9.30 -9.54
N PRO A 152 -1.41 -8.67 -10.07
CA PRO A 152 -0.37 -8.12 -9.22
C PRO A 152 -0.93 -6.96 -8.40
N VAL A 153 -0.56 -6.92 -7.12
CA VAL A 153 -0.99 -5.89 -6.17
C VAL A 153 0.19 -5.38 -5.37
N ARG A 154 0.03 -4.20 -4.78
CA ARG A 154 1.02 -3.65 -3.87
C ARG A 154 0.91 -4.35 -2.53
N VAL A 155 2.02 -4.87 -2.03
CA VAL A 155 2.05 -5.62 -0.77
C VAL A 155 3.09 -5.04 0.16
N LYS A 156 2.71 -4.80 1.41
CA LYS A 156 3.65 -4.42 2.45
C LYS A 156 4.32 -5.69 3.00
N TYR A 157 5.62 -5.70 2.95
CA TYR A 157 6.44 -6.82 3.42
C TYR A 157 7.40 -6.35 4.51
N THR A 158 7.62 -7.21 5.50
CA THR A 158 8.56 -6.93 6.59
C THR A 158 9.69 -7.94 6.56
N VAL A 159 10.92 -7.44 6.62
CA VAL A 159 12.11 -8.28 6.63
C VAL A 159 12.99 -7.94 7.83
N PRO A 160 13.49 -8.95 8.59
CA PRO A 160 14.46 -8.72 9.63
C PRO A 160 15.87 -8.68 9.05
N VAL A 161 16.63 -7.66 9.42
CA VAL A 161 18.05 -7.52 9.06
C VAL A 161 18.85 -7.71 10.34
N THR A 162 19.69 -8.74 10.39
CA THR A 162 20.47 -9.08 11.57
C THR A 162 21.90 -8.58 11.43
N PHE A 163 22.32 -7.79 12.41
CA PHE A 163 23.71 -7.32 12.53
C PHE A 163 24.40 -8.03 13.67
N ARG A 164 25.49 -8.71 13.36
CA ARG A 164 26.31 -9.39 14.36
C ARG A 164 27.76 -8.99 14.19
N LEU A 165 28.39 -8.70 15.30
CA LEU A 165 29.84 -8.53 15.39
C LEU A 165 30.52 -9.88 15.42
N GLN A 166 31.57 -10.02 14.66
CA GLN A 166 32.43 -11.18 14.67
C GLN A 166 33.67 -10.90 15.50
#